data_30c6fe9b580ddcb7ffd6dac784f813f8
#
_entry.id   30c6fe9b580ddcb7ffd6dac784f813f8
#
_cell.length_a   1.000
_cell.length_b   1.000
_cell.length_c   1.000
_cell.angle_alpha   90.00
_cell.angle_beta   90.00
_cell.angle_gamma   90.00
#
_symmetry.space_group_name_H-M   'P 1'
#
loop_
_entity.id
_entity.type
_entity.pdbx_description
1 polymer ?
#
loop_
_entity_poly.entity_id
_entity_poly.type
_entity_poly.pdbx_seq_one_letter_code
_entity_poly.pdbx_strand_id
1 'polypeptide(L)'
;FNTKALRISDRFFSILKENAIVDGSYISLSVDSGSNETYNKIHNVKGSSKLYDKVLDNVKNLGQIRNQKNFDLSAAYLVNIHSGNTYDYEKFINDFIDAGCNLLRFTFPQQPKDIKTDKGVIPSQKDIVSYKKELEKLKNKYENPNCSILVIDADSENNIFNKARTIPCYARYVFPTVGFDGWLFNCSQSSAPNFRSSALGDLNKSDFWDLFYKYDNKNMEKFLLKCNKEISQSGCRCDRKEHLVNSAVIESKIFNL
;
A
#
# COMPACT_ATOMS: atom_id res chain seq x y z
N PHE A 1 5.61 -6.23 -7.44
CA PHE A 1 6.64 -6.43 -6.40
C PHE A 1 6.76 -5.18 -5.54
N ASN A 2 6.64 -5.31 -4.21
CA ASN A 2 6.78 -4.20 -3.27
C ASN A 2 8.03 -4.40 -2.41
N THR A 3 8.83 -3.35 -2.21
CA THR A 3 10.07 -3.43 -1.44
C THR A 3 10.47 -2.07 -0.85
N LYS A 4 11.35 -2.07 0.14
CA LYS A 4 12.07 -0.87 0.59
C LYS A 4 13.35 -0.59 -0.21
N ALA A 5 13.71 -1.44 -1.15
CA ALA A 5 14.92 -1.39 -1.97
C ALA A 5 16.25 -1.32 -1.19
N LEU A 6 16.24 -1.55 0.13
CA LEU A 6 17.46 -1.46 0.96
C LEU A 6 18.42 -2.61 0.70
N ARG A 7 17.90 -3.79 0.38
CA ARG A 7 18.67 -5.00 0.07
C ARG A 7 18.10 -5.66 -1.17
N ILE A 8 18.71 -5.38 -2.32
CA ILE A 8 18.42 -6.05 -3.57
C ILE A 8 19.67 -6.83 -3.95
N SER A 9 19.52 -8.12 -4.20
CA SER A 9 20.65 -8.98 -4.57
C SER A 9 21.02 -8.81 -6.03
N ASP A 10 22.29 -9.04 -6.37
CA ASP A 10 22.76 -9.05 -7.76
C ASP A 10 21.99 -10.08 -8.60
N ARG A 11 21.61 -11.21 -8.00
CA ARG A 11 20.77 -12.23 -8.63
C ARG A 11 19.41 -11.66 -9.05
N PHE A 12 18.78 -10.79 -8.24
CA PHE A 12 17.51 -10.16 -8.61
C PHE A 12 17.67 -9.25 -9.83
N PHE A 13 18.73 -8.43 -9.85
CA PHE A 13 19.04 -7.60 -11.02
C PHE A 13 19.32 -8.43 -12.27
N SER A 14 20.07 -9.54 -12.15
CA SER A 14 20.34 -10.46 -13.26
C SER A 14 19.04 -11.06 -13.81
N ILE A 15 18.16 -11.55 -12.92
CA ILE A 15 16.86 -12.11 -13.30
C ILE A 15 16.02 -11.07 -14.07
N LEU A 16 15.97 -9.82 -13.63
CA LEU A 16 15.23 -8.77 -14.33
C LEU A 16 15.83 -8.46 -15.72
N LYS A 17 17.16 -8.49 -15.86
CA LYS A 17 17.85 -8.25 -17.14
C LYS A 17 17.66 -9.39 -18.12
N GLU A 18 17.72 -10.62 -17.66
CA GLU A 18 17.77 -11.83 -18.50
C GLU A 18 16.39 -12.31 -18.95
N ASN A 19 15.33 -12.00 -18.20
CA ASN A 19 14.00 -12.51 -18.47
C ASN A 19 13.09 -11.46 -19.11
N ALA A 20 12.11 -11.94 -19.89
CA ALA A 20 11.01 -11.12 -20.35
C ALA A 20 10.16 -10.66 -19.15
N ILE A 21 9.76 -9.40 -19.19
CA ILE A 21 8.87 -8.83 -18.17
C ILE A 21 7.49 -8.67 -18.81
N VAL A 22 6.47 -9.17 -18.14
CA VAL A 22 5.08 -9.10 -18.60
C VAL A 22 4.59 -7.67 -18.53
N ASP A 23 3.85 -7.22 -19.53
CA ASP A 23 3.22 -5.90 -19.56
C ASP A 23 2.33 -5.68 -18.33
N GLY A 24 2.40 -4.48 -17.79
CA GLY A 24 1.72 -4.14 -16.54
C GLY A 24 2.44 -4.57 -15.27
N SER A 25 3.64 -5.16 -15.38
CA SER A 25 4.49 -5.40 -14.22
C SER A 25 4.95 -4.10 -13.57
N TYR A 26 5.03 -4.08 -12.25
CA TYR A 26 5.52 -2.91 -11.53
C TYR A 26 6.38 -3.27 -10.32
N ILE A 27 7.32 -2.38 -10.01
CA ILE A 27 8.08 -2.40 -8.76
C ILE A 27 7.71 -1.15 -7.98
N SER A 28 7.19 -1.33 -6.78
CA SER A 28 6.80 -0.23 -5.89
C SER A 28 7.74 -0.18 -4.68
N LEU A 29 8.24 1.01 -4.39
CA LEU A 29 9.21 1.28 -3.34
C LEU A 29 8.54 2.09 -2.22
N SER A 30 8.66 1.64 -0.98
CA SER A 30 8.23 2.39 0.20
C SER A 30 9.45 3.07 0.82
N VAL A 31 9.61 4.37 0.58
CA VAL A 31 10.83 5.12 0.96
C VAL A 31 10.55 6.10 2.08
N ASP A 32 9.49 6.89 1.96
CA ASP A 32 8.96 7.82 2.98
C ASP A 32 9.92 8.92 3.44
N SER A 33 10.93 9.23 2.65
CA SER A 33 11.99 10.21 2.98
C SER A 33 12.70 10.74 1.75
N GLY A 34 13.32 11.91 1.86
CA GLY A 34 14.17 12.53 0.85
C GLY A 34 15.63 12.69 1.31
N SER A 35 15.99 12.16 2.48
CA SER A 35 17.36 12.26 3.03
C SER A 35 17.70 11.11 3.96
N ASN A 36 19.01 10.92 4.25
CA ASN A 36 19.46 9.94 5.24
C ASN A 36 18.93 10.27 6.64
N GLU A 37 18.84 11.55 6.99
CA GLU A 37 18.35 11.99 8.29
C GLU A 37 16.89 11.58 8.50
N THR A 38 16.02 11.94 7.58
CA THR A 38 14.59 11.59 7.67
C THR A 38 14.37 10.09 7.53
N TYR A 39 15.11 9.41 6.65
CA TYR A 39 15.05 7.95 6.51
C TYR A 39 15.37 7.24 7.82
N ASN A 40 16.50 7.60 8.46
CA ASN A 40 16.91 7.00 9.71
C ASN A 40 15.89 7.27 10.84
N LYS A 41 15.33 8.46 10.89
CA LYS A 41 14.31 8.84 11.87
C LYS A 41 13.02 8.05 11.70
N ILE A 42 12.48 7.95 10.47
CA ILE A 42 11.25 7.21 10.18
C ILE A 42 11.42 5.72 10.48
N HIS A 43 12.56 5.14 10.10
CA HIS A 43 12.81 3.72 10.25
C HIS A 43 13.48 3.36 11.58
N ASN A 44 13.56 4.32 12.52
CA ASN A 44 14.17 4.15 13.84
C ASN A 44 15.57 3.51 13.78
N VAL A 45 16.37 3.96 12.81
CA VAL A 45 17.73 3.46 12.60
C VAL A 45 18.67 4.18 13.56
N LYS A 46 19.43 3.42 14.34
CA LYS A 46 20.43 3.96 15.27
C LYS A 46 21.71 4.37 14.51
N GLY A 47 22.24 5.53 14.86
CA GLY A 47 23.48 6.05 14.29
C GLY A 47 23.30 6.79 12.94
N SER A 48 24.40 7.29 12.39
CA SER A 48 24.44 8.06 11.14
C SER A 48 24.67 7.16 9.93
N SER A 49 23.73 6.25 9.64
CA SER A 49 23.84 5.35 8.48
C SER A 49 23.36 6.05 7.19
N LYS A 50 24.01 5.72 6.06
CA LYS A 50 23.65 6.21 4.72
C LYS A 50 22.67 5.26 4.00
N LEU A 51 21.57 4.93 4.67
CA LEU A 51 20.62 3.95 4.13
C LEU A 51 19.76 4.50 3.00
N TYR A 52 19.41 5.79 3.06
CA TYR A 52 18.71 6.44 1.95
C TYR A 52 19.56 6.45 0.67
N ASP A 53 20.84 6.78 0.76
CA ASP A 53 21.75 6.75 -0.39
C ASP A 53 21.81 5.35 -0.98
N LYS A 54 21.89 4.32 -0.13
CA LYS A 54 21.87 2.92 -0.58
C LYS A 54 20.57 2.52 -1.28
N VAL A 55 19.42 2.97 -0.78
CA VAL A 55 18.14 2.79 -1.45
C VAL A 55 18.18 3.45 -2.82
N LEU A 56 18.62 4.70 -2.88
CA LEU A 56 18.71 5.48 -4.12
C LEU A 56 19.63 4.83 -5.17
N ASP A 57 20.77 4.31 -4.76
CA ASP A 57 21.68 3.57 -5.66
C ASP A 57 21.02 2.30 -6.24
N ASN A 58 20.32 1.55 -5.41
CA ASN A 58 19.57 0.38 -5.89
C ASN A 58 18.44 0.80 -6.86
N VAL A 59 17.77 1.92 -6.61
CA VAL A 59 16.73 2.43 -7.50
C VAL A 59 17.29 2.92 -8.82
N LYS A 60 18.45 3.56 -8.85
CA LYS A 60 19.16 3.93 -10.08
C LYS A 60 19.46 2.69 -10.94
N ASN A 61 19.91 1.60 -10.33
CA ASN A 61 20.11 0.32 -11.03
C ASN A 61 18.80 -0.24 -11.62
N LEU A 62 17.69 -0.17 -10.88
CA LEU A 62 16.37 -0.54 -11.38
C LEU A 62 15.91 0.36 -12.53
N GLY A 63 16.12 1.67 -12.43
CA GLY A 63 15.82 2.63 -13.50
C GLY A 63 16.58 2.35 -14.79
N GLN A 64 17.87 2.00 -14.70
CA GLN A 64 18.65 1.58 -15.86
C GLN A 64 18.08 0.32 -16.53
N ILE A 65 17.62 -0.66 -15.75
CA ILE A 65 16.99 -1.87 -16.29
C ILE A 65 15.62 -1.49 -16.90
N ARG A 66 14.84 -0.65 -16.24
CA ARG A 66 13.56 -0.16 -16.77
C ARG A 66 13.68 0.48 -18.14
N ASN A 67 14.74 1.24 -18.41
CA ASN A 67 14.98 1.84 -19.72
C ASN A 67 15.15 0.81 -20.85
N GLN A 68 15.41 -0.45 -20.51
CA GLN A 68 15.60 -1.56 -21.45
C GLN A 68 14.43 -2.56 -21.42
N LYS A 69 13.57 -2.47 -20.40
CA LYS A 69 12.47 -3.40 -20.13
C LYS A 69 11.20 -2.63 -19.84
N ASN A 70 10.05 -3.19 -20.20
CA ASN A 70 8.75 -2.54 -20.01
C ASN A 70 8.15 -2.90 -18.63
N PHE A 71 8.46 -2.09 -17.61
CA PHE A 71 7.79 -2.17 -16.31
C PHE A 71 7.72 -0.80 -15.63
N ASP A 72 6.76 -0.64 -14.73
CA ASP A 72 6.63 0.58 -13.94
C ASP A 72 7.52 0.53 -12.70
N LEU A 73 8.25 1.62 -12.46
CA LEU A 73 9.05 1.82 -11.26
C LEU A 73 8.48 2.98 -10.46
N SER A 74 7.85 2.67 -9.33
CA SER A 74 7.19 3.68 -8.51
C SER A 74 7.82 3.83 -7.13
N ALA A 75 7.93 5.07 -6.63
CA ALA A 75 8.31 5.35 -5.27
C ALA A 75 7.15 6.00 -4.49
N ALA A 76 6.93 5.52 -3.27
CA ALA A 76 5.89 6.01 -2.38
C ALA A 76 6.48 6.77 -1.20
N TYR A 77 5.78 7.83 -0.82
CA TYR A 77 6.09 8.73 0.28
C TYR A 77 4.87 8.86 1.18
N LEU A 78 4.93 8.28 2.37
CA LEU A 78 3.91 8.46 3.39
C LEU A 78 4.23 9.73 4.19
N VAL A 79 3.38 10.74 4.05
CA VAL A 79 3.55 12.03 4.73
C VAL A 79 3.28 11.86 6.23
N ASN A 80 4.33 11.84 7.05
CA ASN A 80 4.24 11.60 8.47
C ASN A 80 4.88 12.75 9.27
N ILE A 81 4.05 13.60 9.86
CA ILE A 81 4.49 14.76 10.64
C ILE A 81 5.32 14.34 11.85
N HIS A 82 4.93 13.26 12.52
CA HIS A 82 5.61 12.79 13.73
C HIS A 82 7.08 12.45 13.48
N SER A 83 7.39 11.89 12.34
CA SER A 83 8.77 11.60 11.92
C SER A 83 9.48 12.80 11.30
N GLY A 84 8.78 13.91 11.08
CA GLY A 84 9.37 15.13 10.53
C GLY A 84 9.82 15.02 9.07
N ASN A 85 9.13 14.18 8.27
CA ASN A 85 9.46 14.01 6.84
C ASN A 85 8.74 15.01 5.92
N THR A 86 8.12 16.05 6.47
CA THR A 86 7.32 17.01 5.70
C THR A 86 8.14 18.05 4.96
N TYR A 87 9.47 18.01 5.06
CA TYR A 87 10.35 19.08 4.55
C TYR A 87 11.25 18.66 3.39
N ASP A 88 11.30 17.40 3.05
CA ASP A 88 12.19 16.90 2.00
C ASP A 88 11.49 16.30 0.77
N TYR A 89 10.23 16.71 0.52
CA TYR A 89 9.44 16.29 -0.64
C TYR A 89 10.13 16.60 -1.97
N GLU A 90 10.62 17.82 -2.11
CA GLU A 90 11.24 18.25 -3.36
C GLU A 90 12.52 17.47 -3.66
N LYS A 91 13.32 17.20 -2.64
CA LYS A 91 14.51 16.37 -2.79
C LYS A 91 14.13 14.91 -3.16
N PHE A 92 13.11 14.34 -2.51
CA PHE A 92 12.61 13.01 -2.89
C PHE A 92 12.15 12.98 -4.35
N ILE A 93 11.40 13.97 -4.80
CA ILE A 93 10.92 14.06 -6.19
C ILE A 93 12.10 14.06 -7.16
N ASN A 94 13.07 14.96 -6.97
CA ASN A 94 14.23 15.06 -7.85
C ASN A 94 15.04 13.76 -7.86
N ASP A 95 15.40 13.25 -6.69
CA ASP A 95 16.24 12.05 -6.55
C ASP A 95 15.61 10.83 -7.24
N PHE A 96 14.28 10.65 -7.14
CA PHE A 96 13.61 9.48 -7.70
C PHE A 96 13.22 9.63 -9.17
N ILE A 97 12.97 10.83 -9.66
CA ILE A 97 12.89 11.11 -11.11
C ILE A 97 14.25 10.81 -11.75
N ASP A 98 15.33 11.35 -11.20
CA ASP A 98 16.69 11.14 -11.70
C ASP A 98 17.13 9.66 -11.62
N ALA A 99 16.62 8.93 -10.64
CA ALA A 99 16.83 7.48 -10.52
C ALA A 99 16.00 6.65 -11.50
N GLY A 100 15.11 7.26 -12.31
CA GLY A 100 14.34 6.60 -13.35
C GLY A 100 12.96 6.08 -12.91
N CYS A 101 12.42 6.55 -11.78
CA CYS A 101 11.03 6.28 -11.45
C CYS A 101 10.08 7.01 -12.42
N ASN A 102 9.01 6.31 -12.85
CA ASN A 102 7.97 6.90 -13.69
C ASN A 102 6.66 7.19 -12.95
N LEU A 103 6.60 6.85 -11.67
CA LEU A 103 5.48 7.16 -10.82
C LEU A 103 5.95 7.49 -9.39
N LEU A 104 5.62 8.68 -8.92
CA LEU A 104 5.80 9.07 -7.52
C LEU A 104 4.44 9.21 -6.85
N ARG A 105 4.29 8.67 -5.64
CA ARG A 105 3.02 8.64 -4.94
C ARG A 105 3.17 9.19 -3.52
N PHE A 106 2.45 10.25 -3.21
CA PHE A 106 2.31 10.80 -1.87
C PHE A 106 1.00 10.37 -1.24
N THR A 107 1.06 9.85 -0.03
CA THR A 107 -0.10 9.39 0.74
C THR A 107 -0.06 9.94 2.15
N PHE A 108 -1.22 10.06 2.79
CA PHE A 108 -1.33 10.44 4.19
C PHE A 108 -1.68 9.22 5.04
N PRO A 109 -1.12 9.10 6.26
CA PRO A 109 -1.45 7.99 7.15
C PRO A 109 -2.93 8.07 7.57
N GLN A 110 -3.57 6.91 7.60
CA GLN A 110 -4.95 6.77 8.05
C GLN A 110 -4.99 6.10 9.41
N GLN A 111 -5.86 6.58 10.30
CA GLN A 111 -6.06 5.95 11.60
C GLN A 111 -7.01 4.76 11.47
N PRO A 112 -6.58 3.55 11.84
CA PRO A 112 -7.51 2.45 12.07
C PRO A 112 -8.51 2.83 13.16
N LYS A 113 -9.79 2.53 12.97
CA LYS A 113 -10.87 3.01 13.84
C LYS A 113 -10.70 2.64 15.32
N ASP A 114 -10.15 1.48 15.60
CA ASP A 114 -10.08 0.91 16.96
C ASP A 114 -8.65 0.84 17.53
N ILE A 115 -7.66 1.40 16.83
CA ILE A 115 -6.30 1.46 17.33
C ILE A 115 -6.06 2.88 17.84
N LYS A 116 -5.82 3.01 19.14
CA LYS A 116 -5.30 4.26 19.71
C LYS A 116 -3.88 4.44 19.18
N THR A 117 -3.72 5.31 18.20
CA THR A 117 -2.40 5.73 17.75
C THR A 117 -1.87 6.83 18.66
N ASP A 118 -0.55 6.89 18.81
CA ASP A 118 0.09 8.00 19.51
C ASP A 118 -0.31 9.32 18.83
N LYS A 119 -0.62 10.31 19.66
CA LYS A 119 -0.96 11.65 19.19
C LYS A 119 0.17 12.19 18.33
N GLY A 120 -0.14 12.61 17.10
CA GLY A 120 0.83 13.21 16.18
C GLY A 120 1.30 12.31 15.03
N VAL A 121 0.97 11.02 15.02
CA VAL A 121 1.26 10.15 13.87
C VAL A 121 0.40 10.52 12.66
N ILE A 122 -0.86 10.89 12.92
CA ILE A 122 -1.80 11.28 11.88
C ILE A 122 -1.89 12.80 11.83
N PRO A 123 -1.65 13.40 10.67
CA PRO A 123 -1.79 14.84 10.48
C PRO A 123 -3.19 15.31 10.83
N SER A 124 -3.31 16.51 11.40
CA SER A 124 -4.60 17.16 11.54
C SER A 124 -5.16 17.49 10.15
N GLN A 125 -6.49 17.67 10.03
CA GLN A 125 -7.11 18.06 8.76
C GLN A 125 -6.51 19.38 8.21
N LYS A 126 -6.19 20.32 9.08
CA LYS A 126 -5.53 21.58 8.71
C LYS A 126 -4.15 21.34 8.10
N ASP A 127 -3.37 20.43 8.67
CA ASP A 127 -2.04 20.09 8.19
C ASP A 127 -2.12 19.36 6.85
N ILE A 128 -3.06 18.41 6.71
CA ILE A 128 -3.31 17.70 5.43
C ILE A 128 -3.60 18.69 4.29
N VAL A 129 -4.48 19.66 4.52
CA VAL A 129 -4.80 20.70 3.52
C VAL A 129 -3.55 21.52 3.16
N SER A 130 -2.73 21.87 4.14
CA SER A 130 -1.48 22.63 3.91
C SER A 130 -0.47 21.81 3.08
N TYR A 131 -0.19 20.58 3.49
CA TYR A 131 0.76 19.71 2.78
C TYR A 131 0.28 19.33 1.39
N LYS A 132 -1.02 19.07 1.23
CA LYS A 132 -1.61 18.83 -0.08
C LYS A 132 -1.38 20.00 -1.03
N LYS A 133 -1.60 21.24 -0.58
CA LYS A 133 -1.35 22.44 -1.39
C LYS A 133 0.11 22.57 -1.81
N GLU A 134 1.03 22.22 -0.93
CA GLU A 134 2.47 22.19 -1.23
C GLU A 134 2.80 21.09 -2.24
N LEU A 135 2.32 19.87 -2.02
CA LEU A 135 2.54 18.75 -2.92
C LEU A 135 1.94 18.96 -4.31
N GLU A 136 0.78 19.61 -4.43
CA GLU A 136 0.19 19.98 -5.72
C GLU A 136 1.04 21.03 -6.47
N LYS A 137 1.66 21.96 -5.76
CA LYS A 137 2.63 22.88 -6.39
C LYS A 137 3.86 22.15 -6.92
N LEU A 138 4.41 21.22 -6.13
CA LEU A 138 5.55 20.41 -6.54
C LEU A 138 5.18 19.48 -7.69
N LYS A 139 3.99 18.88 -7.66
CA LYS A 139 3.46 18.10 -8.78
C LYS A 139 3.47 18.94 -10.07
N ASN A 140 2.85 20.12 -10.06
CA ASN A 140 2.79 21.00 -11.23
C ASN A 140 4.18 21.45 -11.73
N LYS A 141 5.18 21.49 -10.85
CA LYS A 141 6.55 21.86 -11.18
C LYS A 141 7.34 20.70 -11.83
N TYR A 142 7.14 19.47 -11.36
CA TYR A 142 8.00 18.32 -11.67
C TYR A 142 7.34 17.23 -12.50
N GLU A 143 6.01 17.16 -12.54
CA GLU A 143 5.32 16.17 -13.37
C GLU A 143 5.64 16.39 -14.85
N ASN A 144 5.95 15.32 -15.55
CA ASN A 144 6.33 15.36 -16.95
C ASN A 144 5.90 14.07 -17.66
N PRO A 145 5.99 13.97 -18.99
CA PRO A 145 5.55 12.78 -19.73
C PRO A 145 6.23 11.47 -19.30
N ASN A 146 7.40 11.52 -18.65
CA ASN A 146 8.16 10.35 -18.24
C ASN A 146 7.91 9.98 -16.76
N CYS A 147 7.32 10.89 -15.97
CA CYS A 147 7.04 10.64 -14.56
C CYS A 147 5.76 11.34 -14.09
N SER A 148 4.78 10.55 -13.69
CA SER A 148 3.55 11.04 -13.04
C SER A 148 3.73 11.19 -11.54
N ILE A 149 3.10 12.23 -10.97
CA ILE A 149 3.07 12.47 -9.53
C ILE A 149 1.63 12.39 -9.02
N LEU A 150 1.35 11.44 -8.14
CA LEU A 150 0.03 11.24 -7.53
C LEU A 150 0.05 11.74 -6.09
N VAL A 151 -0.84 12.67 -5.78
CA VAL A 151 -1.15 13.07 -4.40
C VAL A 151 -2.49 12.42 -4.02
N ILE A 152 -2.44 11.38 -3.20
CA ILE A 152 -3.63 10.63 -2.80
C ILE A 152 -4.28 11.35 -1.63
N ASP A 153 -5.46 11.87 -1.90
CA ASP A 153 -6.25 12.64 -0.95
C ASP A 153 -7.04 11.73 -0.01
N ALA A 154 -6.78 11.86 1.28
CA ALA A 154 -7.57 11.19 2.30
C ALA A 154 -9.04 11.63 2.32
N ASP A 155 -9.39 12.81 1.80
CA ASP A 155 -10.76 13.31 1.80
C ASP A 155 -11.61 12.71 0.70
N SER A 156 -11.06 12.48 -0.50
CA SER A 156 -11.77 11.71 -1.53
C SER A 156 -11.98 10.27 -1.10
N GLU A 157 -11.09 9.73 -0.28
CA GLU A 157 -11.18 8.40 0.31
C GLU A 157 -12.08 8.37 1.55
N ASN A 158 -12.15 9.43 2.35
CA ASN A 158 -13.02 9.50 3.55
C ASN A 158 -14.50 9.29 3.22
N ASN A 159 -14.96 9.69 2.05
CA ASN A 159 -16.33 9.39 1.59
C ASN A 159 -16.53 7.90 1.32
N ILE A 160 -15.48 7.16 0.99
CA ILE A 160 -15.49 5.71 0.79
C ILE A 160 -15.36 5.00 2.13
N PHE A 161 -14.43 5.45 2.99
CA PHE A 161 -14.07 4.78 4.25
C PHE A 161 -15.04 5.04 5.41
N ASN A 162 -15.74 6.17 5.42
CA ASN A 162 -16.63 6.53 6.52
C ASN A 162 -18.06 5.98 6.38
N LYS A 163 -18.42 5.38 5.24
CA LYS A 163 -19.70 4.72 5.09
C LYS A 163 -19.67 3.35 5.73
N ALA A 164 -20.61 3.08 6.63
CA ALA A 164 -20.87 1.73 7.08
C ALA A 164 -21.09 0.84 5.85
N ARG A 165 -20.43 -0.31 5.82
CA ARG A 165 -20.53 -1.23 4.70
C ARG A 165 -21.96 -1.78 4.63
N THR A 166 -22.65 -1.50 3.55
CA THR A 166 -24.02 -1.99 3.28
C THR A 166 -24.04 -3.19 2.33
N ILE A 167 -22.88 -3.55 1.79
CA ILE A 167 -22.72 -4.59 0.77
C ILE A 167 -21.86 -5.75 1.30
N PRO A 168 -22.09 -6.99 0.84
CA PRO A 168 -21.24 -8.13 1.15
C PRO A 168 -19.77 -7.89 0.77
N CYS A 169 -18.86 -8.57 1.44
CA CYS A 169 -17.44 -8.45 1.16
C CYS A 169 -16.94 -9.59 0.28
N TYR A 170 -16.54 -9.24 -0.93
CA TYR A 170 -15.95 -10.18 -1.90
C TYR A 170 -14.40 -10.09 -1.95
N ALA A 171 -13.79 -9.22 -1.16
CA ALA A 171 -12.34 -8.99 -1.18
C ALA A 171 -11.51 -10.28 -1.00
N ARG A 172 -12.02 -11.24 -0.21
CA ARG A 172 -11.35 -12.54 0.03
C ARG A 172 -11.05 -13.33 -1.26
N TYR A 173 -11.85 -13.17 -2.30
CA TYR A 173 -11.67 -13.91 -3.55
C TYR A 173 -10.59 -13.32 -4.45
N VAL A 174 -10.20 -12.08 -4.18
CA VAL A 174 -9.23 -11.33 -4.99
C VAL A 174 -7.96 -11.02 -4.20
N PHE A 175 -8.11 -10.72 -2.91
CA PHE A 175 -7.01 -10.29 -2.03
C PHE A 175 -6.94 -11.08 -0.72
N PRO A 176 -7.01 -12.42 -0.73
CA PRO A 176 -6.77 -13.18 0.49
C PRO A 176 -5.36 -12.83 0.98
N THR A 177 -5.22 -12.61 2.27
CA THR A 177 -3.97 -12.12 2.85
C THR A 177 -3.47 -13.06 3.92
N VAL A 178 -2.22 -13.48 3.81
CA VAL A 178 -1.55 -14.25 4.86
C VAL A 178 -0.92 -13.26 5.84
N GLY A 179 -1.31 -13.32 7.09
CA GLY A 179 -0.72 -12.54 8.16
C GLY A 179 0.71 -13.01 8.49
N PHE A 180 1.46 -12.18 9.20
CA PHE A 180 2.84 -12.49 9.61
C PHE A 180 2.95 -13.72 10.52
N ASP A 181 1.84 -14.13 11.11
CA ASP A 181 1.70 -15.28 12.01
C ASP A 181 1.16 -16.55 11.32
N GLY A 182 1.07 -16.53 9.99
CA GLY A 182 0.60 -17.66 9.19
C GLY A 182 -0.91 -17.83 9.12
N TRP A 183 -1.70 -16.89 9.63
CA TRP A 183 -3.15 -16.96 9.49
C TRP A 183 -3.61 -16.40 8.15
N LEU A 184 -4.60 -17.06 7.54
CA LEU A 184 -5.25 -16.62 6.31
C LEU A 184 -6.45 -15.73 6.64
N PHE A 185 -6.42 -14.49 6.14
CA PHE A 185 -7.45 -13.47 6.33
C PHE A 185 -8.18 -13.13 5.03
N ASN A 186 -9.35 -12.54 5.17
CA ASN A 186 -10.20 -12.15 4.05
C ASN A 186 -9.60 -11.01 3.20
N CYS A 187 -8.80 -10.14 3.79
CA CYS A 187 -8.12 -9.04 3.08
C CYS A 187 -6.98 -8.45 3.93
N SER A 188 -6.20 -7.56 3.35
CA SER A 188 -5.08 -6.90 4.03
C SER A 188 -5.52 -6.05 5.23
N GLN A 189 -6.70 -5.46 5.20
CA GLN A 189 -7.22 -4.63 6.31
C GLN A 189 -7.63 -5.45 7.54
N SER A 190 -7.91 -6.73 7.36
CA SER A 190 -8.25 -7.66 8.44
C SER A 190 -7.09 -8.57 8.85
N SER A 191 -5.87 -8.34 8.34
CA SER A 191 -4.71 -9.21 8.59
C SER A 191 -3.97 -8.93 9.90
N ALA A 192 -4.65 -8.39 10.90
CA ALA A 192 -4.08 -8.12 12.21
C ALA A 192 -4.59 -9.11 13.28
N PRO A 193 -3.83 -9.37 14.37
CA PRO A 193 -4.20 -10.34 15.39
C PRO A 193 -5.57 -10.12 16.05
N ASN A 194 -6.01 -8.87 16.16
CA ASN A 194 -7.34 -8.52 16.69
C ASN A 194 -8.50 -8.96 15.80
N PHE A 195 -8.24 -9.33 14.54
CA PHE A 195 -9.24 -9.85 13.60
C PHE A 195 -9.18 -11.37 13.41
N ARG A 196 -8.44 -12.12 14.24
CA ARG A 196 -8.34 -13.58 14.12
C ARG A 196 -9.67 -14.30 14.18
N SER A 197 -10.64 -13.78 14.92
CA SER A 197 -11.99 -14.35 14.96
C SER A 197 -12.71 -14.36 13.62
N SER A 198 -12.32 -13.50 12.69
CA SER A 198 -12.82 -13.42 11.32
C SER A 198 -11.87 -13.99 10.28
N ALA A 199 -10.76 -14.61 10.70
CA ALA A 199 -9.82 -15.27 9.80
C ALA A 199 -10.40 -16.57 9.23
N LEU A 200 -9.95 -16.97 8.05
CA LEU A 200 -10.34 -18.22 7.41
C LEU A 200 -9.73 -19.42 8.14
N GLY A 201 -8.52 -19.29 8.66
CA GLY A 201 -7.85 -20.31 9.46
C GLY A 201 -6.34 -20.14 9.53
N ASP A 202 -5.68 -21.12 10.12
CA ASP A 202 -4.24 -21.16 10.38
C ASP A 202 -3.56 -22.06 9.33
N LEU A 203 -2.73 -21.47 8.48
CA LEU A 203 -1.97 -22.17 7.43
C LEU A 203 -0.85 -23.07 7.99
N ASN A 204 -0.51 -22.92 9.26
CA ASN A 204 0.39 -23.87 9.92
C ASN A 204 -0.29 -25.21 10.23
N LYS A 205 -1.63 -25.28 10.12
CA LYS A 205 -2.47 -26.45 10.45
C LYS A 205 -3.29 -26.98 9.29
N SER A 206 -3.48 -26.20 8.24
CA SER A 206 -4.38 -26.52 7.13
C SER A 206 -3.82 -26.01 5.81
N ASP A 207 -4.14 -26.68 4.72
CA ASP A 207 -3.79 -26.23 3.37
C ASP A 207 -4.50 -24.93 3.01
N PHE A 208 -3.85 -24.13 2.15
CA PHE A 208 -4.39 -22.84 1.70
C PHE A 208 -5.75 -23.02 1.00
N TRP A 209 -5.86 -24.00 0.10
CA TRP A 209 -7.06 -24.19 -0.68
C TRP A 209 -8.22 -24.74 0.14
N ASP A 210 -7.92 -25.58 1.14
CA ASP A 210 -8.93 -26.07 2.10
C ASP A 210 -9.53 -24.91 2.90
N LEU A 211 -8.71 -23.96 3.32
CA LEU A 211 -9.19 -22.78 4.02
C LEU A 211 -9.89 -21.79 3.09
N PHE A 212 -9.38 -21.60 1.88
CA PHE A 212 -9.94 -20.68 0.90
C PHE A 212 -11.33 -21.10 0.43
N TYR A 213 -11.52 -22.42 0.19
CA TYR A 213 -12.80 -22.99 -0.25
C TYR A 213 -13.67 -23.56 0.89
N LYS A 214 -13.30 -23.32 2.14
CA LYS A 214 -14.00 -23.80 3.34
C LYS A 214 -15.52 -23.54 3.33
N TYR A 215 -15.94 -22.48 2.67
CA TYR A 215 -17.34 -22.12 2.55
C TYR A 215 -17.80 -22.38 1.12
N ASP A 216 -18.72 -23.34 0.97
CA ASP A 216 -19.36 -23.63 -0.30
C ASP A 216 -20.32 -22.50 -0.74
N ASN A 217 -20.73 -22.53 -2.00
CA ASN A 217 -21.61 -21.51 -2.56
C ASN A 217 -22.95 -21.37 -1.82
N LYS A 218 -23.45 -22.47 -1.18
CA LYS A 218 -24.73 -22.46 -0.45
C LYS A 218 -24.64 -21.71 0.89
N ASN A 219 -23.46 -21.73 1.50
CA ASN A 219 -23.21 -21.08 2.77
C ASN A 219 -22.51 -19.72 2.60
N MET A 220 -22.16 -19.38 1.36
CA MET A 220 -21.39 -18.16 1.04
C MET A 220 -22.14 -16.89 1.46
N GLU A 221 -23.40 -16.77 1.14
CA GLU A 221 -24.19 -15.59 1.49
C GLU A 221 -24.26 -15.39 3.01
N LYS A 222 -24.54 -16.46 3.75
CA LYS A 222 -24.56 -16.42 5.22
C LYS A 222 -23.19 -16.02 5.79
N PHE A 223 -22.13 -16.55 5.20
CA PHE A 223 -20.76 -16.19 5.59
C PHE A 223 -20.46 -14.73 5.31
N LEU A 224 -20.79 -14.23 4.12
CA LEU A 224 -20.56 -12.84 3.73
C LEU A 224 -21.36 -11.87 4.60
N LEU A 225 -22.61 -12.21 4.94
CA LEU A 225 -23.43 -11.44 5.87
C LEU A 225 -22.86 -11.44 7.29
N LYS A 226 -22.37 -12.59 7.76
CA LYS A 226 -21.70 -12.71 9.06
C LYS A 226 -20.42 -11.87 9.08
N CYS A 227 -19.55 -12.01 8.09
CA CYS A 227 -18.33 -11.20 7.96
C CYS A 227 -18.65 -9.71 7.88
N ASN A 228 -19.69 -9.33 7.15
CA ASN A 228 -20.11 -7.94 7.04
C ASN A 228 -20.54 -7.37 8.41
N LYS A 229 -21.29 -8.14 9.19
CA LYS A 229 -21.70 -7.75 10.55
C LYS A 229 -20.50 -7.67 11.50
N GLU A 230 -19.64 -8.65 11.52
CA GLU A 230 -18.44 -8.67 12.37
C GLU A 230 -17.48 -7.53 11.97
N ILE A 231 -17.26 -7.30 10.69
CA ILE A 231 -16.42 -6.24 10.16
C ILE A 231 -16.99 -4.86 10.48
N SER A 232 -18.29 -4.64 10.35
CA SER A 232 -18.90 -3.35 10.72
C SER A 232 -18.87 -3.12 12.23
N GLN A 233 -18.97 -4.16 13.05
CA GLN A 233 -18.83 -4.09 14.50
C GLN A 233 -17.37 -3.90 14.94
N SER A 234 -16.42 -4.53 14.26
CA SER A 234 -14.98 -4.40 14.55
C SER A 234 -14.34 -3.12 14.03
N GLY A 235 -15.09 -2.28 13.33
CA GLY A 235 -14.57 -1.03 12.77
C GLY A 235 -13.68 -1.21 11.55
N CYS A 236 -13.70 -2.37 10.90
CA CYS A 236 -12.97 -2.60 9.66
C CYS A 236 -13.34 -1.56 8.61
N ARG A 237 -12.35 -0.94 8.02
CA ARG A 237 -12.49 -0.01 6.91
C ARG A 237 -11.96 -0.65 5.64
N CYS A 238 -12.72 -0.54 4.54
CA CYS A 238 -12.22 -0.94 3.24
C CYS A 238 -11.16 0.06 2.78
N ASP A 239 -10.03 -0.47 2.32
CA ASP A 239 -9.14 0.30 1.48
C ASP A 239 -9.80 0.50 0.09
N ARG A 240 -9.28 1.45 -0.67
CA ARG A 240 -9.79 1.78 -2.01
C ARG A 240 -9.89 0.56 -2.92
N LYS A 241 -8.88 -0.31 -2.90
CA LYS A 241 -8.85 -1.51 -3.75
C LYS A 241 -9.94 -2.52 -3.37
N GLU A 242 -10.16 -2.77 -2.09
CA GLU A 242 -11.22 -3.67 -1.62
C GLU A 242 -12.62 -3.10 -1.94
N HIS A 243 -12.76 -1.78 -1.85
CA HIS A 243 -14.00 -1.10 -2.24
C HIS A 243 -14.29 -1.25 -3.73
N LEU A 244 -13.29 -0.98 -4.58
CA LEU A 244 -13.43 -1.10 -6.04
C LEU A 244 -13.76 -2.53 -6.47
N VAL A 245 -13.11 -3.53 -5.87
CA VAL A 245 -13.41 -4.94 -6.15
C VAL A 245 -14.83 -5.29 -5.75
N ASN A 246 -15.27 -4.90 -4.56
CA ASN A 246 -16.64 -5.16 -4.11
C ASN A 246 -17.67 -4.50 -5.04
N SER A 247 -17.45 -3.27 -5.47
CA SER A 247 -18.32 -2.58 -6.43
C SER A 247 -18.34 -3.30 -7.78
N ALA A 248 -17.17 -3.63 -8.34
CA ALA A 248 -17.07 -4.33 -9.61
C ALA A 248 -17.74 -5.72 -9.59
N VAL A 249 -17.59 -6.47 -8.51
CA VAL A 249 -18.24 -7.78 -8.35
C VAL A 249 -19.76 -7.65 -8.31
N ILE A 250 -20.28 -6.65 -7.61
CA ILE A 250 -21.72 -6.40 -7.52
C ILE A 250 -22.28 -5.94 -8.86
N GLU A 251 -21.61 -5.00 -9.52
CA GLU A 251 -22.01 -4.47 -10.83
C GLU A 251 -21.98 -5.54 -11.93
N SER A 252 -21.00 -6.44 -11.87
CA SER A 252 -20.84 -7.53 -12.85
C SER A 252 -21.89 -8.63 -12.75
N LYS A 253 -22.66 -8.68 -11.64
CA LYS A 253 -23.64 -9.75 -11.35
C LYS A 253 -23.07 -11.18 -11.46
N ILE A 254 -21.74 -11.33 -11.30
CA ILE A 254 -21.06 -12.65 -11.37
C ILE A 254 -21.62 -13.60 -10.31
N PHE A 255 -21.99 -13.10 -9.16
CA PHE A 255 -22.74 -13.84 -8.17
C PHE A 255 -24.21 -13.41 -8.33
N ASN A 256 -25.04 -14.27 -8.92
CA ASN A 256 -26.50 -14.10 -8.94
C ASN A 256 -27.03 -14.17 -7.51
N LEU A 257 -26.87 -13.10 -6.74
CA LEU A 257 -27.41 -12.91 -5.39
C LEU A 257 -28.73 -12.13 -5.46
#